data_62047656bb79ac266b825d6d8dd67a28
#
_entry.id   62047656bb79ac266b825d6d8dd67a28
#
_cell.length_a   1.000
_cell.length_b   1.000
_cell.length_c   1.000
_cell.angle_alpha   90.00
_cell.angle_beta   90.00
_cell.angle_gamma   90.00
#
_symmetry.space_group_name_H-M   'P 1'
#
loop_
_entity.id
_entity.type
_entity.pdbx_description
1 polymer ?
#
loop_
_entity_poly.entity_id
_entity_poly.type
_entity_poly.pdbx_seq_one_letter_code
_entity_poly.pdbx_strand_id
1 'polypeptide(L)'
;GFDTWNQQALLAPPPEANCGTNDDYGTAVAISGDTAVFGAQSDDVGINANQGSAYILERNAGGPDNWGVVKLLTASDGGPDEFFGGSVAISGDKVIIGASNDTIGAATQRGSAYIYERNNGGPDKWGEVKKIVALDGAEDDLFGSSVSISNNIVVVGAIYSGGPGLGNGAAYVFSQNAGGGNNWGQIKKLVAPDGADSDLFGISVAISGDSVVIGATEADVSADGQGAAYVFERSLGGPSNWG
;
A
#
# COMPACT_ATOMS: atom_id res chain seq x y z
N GLY A 1 35.93 10.75 6.90
CA GLY A 1 35.55 9.49 7.54
C GLY A 1 34.45 8.85 6.75
N PHE A 2 34.40 7.53 6.68
CA PHE A 2 33.23 6.82 6.13
C PHE A 2 32.11 6.85 7.19
N ASP A 3 30.88 7.21 6.80
CA ASP A 3 29.73 7.10 7.69
C ASP A 3 29.52 5.62 8.03
N THR A 4 29.41 5.31 9.33
CA THR A 4 29.11 3.94 9.78
C THR A 4 27.63 3.82 10.07
N TRP A 5 26.97 2.88 9.40
CA TRP A 5 25.59 2.52 9.69
C TRP A 5 25.59 1.42 10.74
N ASN A 6 24.99 1.67 11.91
CA ASN A 6 24.85 0.71 12.98
C ASN A 6 23.36 0.45 13.24
N GLN A 7 23.04 -0.79 13.63
CA GLN A 7 21.71 -1.11 14.11
C GLN A 7 21.39 -0.29 15.37
N GLN A 8 20.31 0.49 15.34
CA GLN A 8 19.84 1.30 16.47
C GLN A 8 18.84 0.53 17.33
N ALA A 9 17.95 -0.27 16.71
CA ALA A 9 16.93 -1.04 17.40
C ALA A 9 16.61 -2.33 16.63
N LEU A 10 16.16 -3.34 17.35
CA LEU A 10 15.37 -4.46 16.84
C LEU A 10 13.92 -4.20 17.26
N LEU A 11 13.04 -4.06 16.29
CA LEU A 11 11.63 -3.78 16.51
C LEU A 11 10.85 -5.09 16.35
N ALA A 12 10.53 -5.73 17.47
CA ALA A 12 9.67 -6.89 17.52
C ALA A 12 8.22 -6.45 17.77
N PRO A 13 7.22 -7.26 17.39
CA PRO A 13 5.83 -6.99 17.75
C PRO A 13 5.71 -6.83 19.27
N PRO A 14 4.87 -5.88 19.76
CA PRO A 14 4.70 -5.69 21.18
C PRO A 14 4.05 -6.92 21.81
N PRO A 15 4.37 -7.25 23.07
CA PRO A 15 3.86 -8.46 23.75
C PRO A 15 2.32 -8.53 23.85
N GLU A 16 1.67 -7.38 23.87
CA GLU A 16 0.20 -7.24 23.86
C GLU A 16 -0.43 -7.35 22.47
N ALA A 17 0.34 -7.25 21.41
CA ALA A 17 -0.09 -7.66 20.09
C ALA A 17 -0.21 -9.19 20.15
N ASN A 18 -1.37 -9.74 19.89
CA ASN A 18 -1.60 -11.18 19.86
C ASN A 18 -0.85 -11.84 18.68
N CYS A 19 0.43 -11.46 18.52
CA CYS A 19 1.27 -11.95 17.43
C CYS A 19 1.56 -13.43 17.69
N GLY A 20 0.95 -14.27 16.88
CA GLY A 20 1.13 -15.71 16.85
C GLY A 20 2.42 -16.12 16.12
N THR A 21 2.48 -17.35 15.75
CA THR A 21 3.51 -17.88 14.84
C THR A 21 3.08 -17.65 13.40
N ASN A 22 3.98 -17.13 12.57
CA ASN A 22 3.78 -16.85 11.13
C ASN A 22 2.93 -15.61 10.81
N ASP A 23 2.90 -14.60 11.66
CA ASP A 23 2.17 -13.34 11.41
C ASP A 23 2.88 -12.43 10.39
N ASP A 24 4.09 -12.81 9.96
CA ASP A 24 4.88 -12.10 8.94
C ASP A 24 5.15 -10.63 9.30
N TYR A 25 5.39 -10.32 10.59
CA TYR A 25 5.72 -8.97 11.05
C TYR A 25 6.96 -8.42 10.33
N GLY A 26 6.82 -7.28 9.66
CA GLY A 26 7.86 -6.68 8.85
C GLY A 26 7.83 -7.10 7.38
N THR A 27 6.75 -7.74 6.92
CA THR A 27 6.54 -8.10 5.51
C THR A 27 6.63 -6.88 4.58
N ALA A 28 6.16 -5.73 5.07
CA ALA A 28 6.31 -4.43 4.42
C ALA A 28 6.74 -3.39 5.44
N VAL A 29 7.59 -2.44 5.04
CA VAL A 29 8.10 -1.38 5.91
C VAL A 29 8.17 -0.05 5.18
N ALA A 30 7.87 1.03 5.89
CA ALA A 30 8.02 2.39 5.37
C ALA A 30 8.40 3.35 6.51
N ILE A 31 9.08 4.45 6.18
CA ILE A 31 9.50 5.46 7.15
C ILE A 31 9.36 6.87 6.57
N SER A 32 8.91 7.80 7.41
CA SER A 32 8.86 9.23 7.11
C SER A 32 9.22 10.02 8.37
N GLY A 33 10.42 10.64 8.37
CA GLY A 33 10.95 11.35 9.54
C GLY A 33 11.09 10.42 10.75
N ASP A 34 10.38 10.74 11.81
CA ASP A 34 10.39 10.01 13.08
C ASP A 34 9.22 9.02 13.23
N THR A 35 8.51 8.70 12.16
CA THR A 35 7.42 7.74 12.14
C THR A 35 7.73 6.61 11.15
N ALA A 36 7.58 5.37 11.60
CA ALA A 36 7.71 4.18 10.77
C ALA A 36 6.41 3.36 10.78
N VAL A 37 6.18 2.60 9.72
CA VAL A 37 5.05 1.69 9.56
C VAL A 37 5.58 0.31 9.21
N PHE A 38 5.06 -0.72 9.87
CA PHE A 38 5.35 -2.13 9.57
C PHE A 38 4.04 -2.88 9.33
N GLY A 39 4.01 -3.71 8.30
CA GLY A 39 2.93 -4.63 8.04
C GLY A 39 3.17 -6.01 8.65
N ALA A 40 2.10 -6.69 9.00
CA ALA A 40 2.03 -8.07 9.46
C ALA A 40 0.84 -8.73 8.75
N GLN A 41 1.04 -9.12 7.49
CA GLN A 41 -0.06 -9.50 6.59
C GLN A 41 -0.81 -10.76 7.03
N SER A 42 -0.16 -11.64 7.75
CA SER A 42 -0.72 -12.92 8.21
C SER A 42 -1.18 -12.89 9.67
N ASP A 43 -1.25 -11.68 10.30
CA ASP A 43 -1.70 -11.51 11.68
C ASP A 43 -3.17 -11.90 11.83
N ASP A 44 -3.46 -12.72 12.84
CA ASP A 44 -4.82 -13.13 13.20
C ASP A 44 -5.49 -12.03 14.03
N VAL A 45 -6.52 -11.38 13.48
CA VAL A 45 -7.25 -10.33 14.19
C VAL A 45 -8.57 -10.84 14.74
N GLY A 46 -8.60 -11.10 16.05
CA GLY A 46 -9.75 -11.68 16.73
C GLY A 46 -10.04 -13.12 16.30
N ILE A 47 -11.08 -13.34 15.50
CA ILE A 47 -11.44 -14.65 14.94
C ILE A 47 -11.07 -14.81 13.47
N ASN A 48 -10.55 -13.74 12.85
CA ASN A 48 -10.22 -13.72 11.44
C ASN A 48 -8.77 -14.11 11.24
N ALA A 49 -8.53 -15.32 10.77
CA ALA A 49 -7.19 -15.80 10.42
C ALA A 49 -6.65 -14.99 9.22
N ASN A 50 -5.37 -14.64 9.28
CA ASN A 50 -4.66 -13.88 8.24
C ASN A 50 -5.40 -12.60 7.79
N GLN A 51 -6.20 -11.97 8.67
CA GLN A 51 -6.79 -10.66 8.33
C GLN A 51 -5.70 -9.65 8.03
N GLY A 52 -4.61 -9.74 8.78
CA GLY A 52 -3.49 -8.84 8.72
C GLY A 52 -3.66 -7.57 9.54
N SER A 53 -2.54 -7.00 9.91
CA SER A 53 -2.44 -5.76 10.68
C SER A 53 -1.26 -4.91 10.24
N ALA A 54 -1.19 -3.67 10.74
CA ALA A 54 -0.02 -2.82 10.60
C ALA A 54 0.24 -2.02 11.87
N TYR A 55 1.48 -1.68 12.10
CA TYR A 55 1.93 -1.02 13.32
C TYR A 55 2.57 0.34 12.98
N ILE A 56 2.13 1.38 13.67
CA ILE A 56 2.80 2.67 13.67
C ILE A 56 3.77 2.72 14.84
N LEU A 57 5.00 3.07 14.53
CA LEU A 57 6.05 3.28 15.52
C LEU A 57 6.56 4.71 15.43
N GLU A 58 6.89 5.27 16.55
CA GLU A 58 7.50 6.59 16.62
C GLU A 58 8.84 6.54 17.37
N ARG A 59 9.80 7.36 16.89
CA ARG A 59 11.03 7.63 17.64
C ARG A 59 10.67 8.25 18.98
N ASN A 60 11.37 7.85 20.03
CA ASN A 60 11.16 8.31 21.40
C ASN A 60 9.87 7.79 22.10
N ALA A 61 8.99 7.07 21.44
CA ALA A 61 7.83 6.44 22.11
C ALA A 61 8.25 5.32 23.09
N GLY A 62 9.40 4.69 22.86
CA GLY A 62 10.03 3.73 23.78
C GLY A 62 11.01 4.36 24.77
N GLY A 63 11.06 5.69 24.88
CA GLY A 63 12.06 6.47 25.64
C GLY A 63 13.04 7.21 24.71
N PRO A 64 13.95 8.05 25.22
CA PRO A 64 14.87 8.82 24.38
C PRO A 64 15.64 7.94 23.39
N ASP A 65 15.57 8.31 22.11
CA ASP A 65 16.17 7.58 20.97
C ASP A 65 15.71 6.13 20.79
N ASN A 66 14.65 5.70 21.47
CA ASN A 66 14.06 4.38 21.34
C ASN A 66 12.73 4.45 20.57
N TRP A 67 12.63 3.61 19.54
CA TRP A 67 11.39 3.44 18.79
C TRP A 67 10.39 2.64 19.63
N GLY A 68 9.13 3.07 19.65
CA GLY A 68 8.05 2.35 20.31
C GLY A 68 6.78 2.32 19.46
N VAL A 69 5.99 1.27 19.62
CA VAL A 69 4.68 1.15 18.97
C VAL A 69 3.72 2.15 19.61
N VAL A 70 3.08 2.96 18.77
CA VAL A 70 2.07 3.94 19.21
C VAL A 70 0.67 3.57 18.76
N LYS A 71 0.54 2.73 17.72
CA LYS A 71 -0.77 2.34 17.20
C LYS A 71 -0.70 1.01 16.45
N LEU A 72 -1.70 0.15 16.70
CA LEU A 72 -2.08 -0.97 15.87
C LEU A 72 -3.20 -0.50 14.92
N LEU A 73 -3.06 -0.78 13.63
CA LEU A 73 -4.04 -0.52 12.58
C LEU A 73 -4.57 -1.84 12.03
N THR A 74 -5.87 -1.91 11.86
CA THR A 74 -6.57 -3.03 11.21
C THR A 74 -7.65 -2.46 10.30
N ALA A 75 -8.00 -3.19 9.25
CA ALA A 75 -9.14 -2.81 8.40
C ALA A 75 -10.43 -2.75 9.23
N SER A 76 -11.23 -1.70 9.06
CA SER A 76 -12.47 -1.50 9.82
C SER A 76 -13.56 -2.53 9.48
N ASP A 77 -13.49 -3.11 8.30
CA ASP A 77 -14.40 -4.13 7.76
C ASP A 77 -13.66 -5.45 7.43
N GLY A 78 -12.49 -5.68 8.06
CA GLY A 78 -11.62 -6.80 7.76
C GLY A 78 -12.23 -8.17 8.00
N GLY A 79 -11.91 -9.10 7.11
CA GLY A 79 -12.28 -10.51 7.14
C GLY A 79 -11.06 -11.43 7.11
N PRO A 80 -11.26 -12.76 7.13
CA PRO A 80 -10.17 -13.72 7.06
C PRO A 80 -9.49 -13.71 5.67
N ASP A 81 -8.17 -13.98 5.68
CA ASP A 81 -7.33 -14.12 4.48
C ASP A 81 -7.27 -12.87 3.56
N GLU A 82 -7.48 -11.66 4.11
CA GLU A 82 -7.44 -10.41 3.34
C GLU A 82 -6.04 -9.81 3.20
N PHE A 83 -5.11 -10.22 4.07
CA PHE A 83 -3.70 -9.82 4.05
C PHE A 83 -3.47 -8.32 4.13
N PHE A 84 -4.24 -7.63 4.99
CA PHE A 84 -4.00 -6.22 5.32
C PHE A 84 -2.58 -6.04 5.88
N GLY A 85 -1.83 -5.09 5.39
CA GLY A 85 -0.43 -4.90 5.78
C GLY A 85 0.58 -5.54 4.83
N GLY A 86 0.15 -6.26 3.79
CA GLY A 86 1.03 -6.82 2.76
C GLY A 86 1.84 -5.76 2.01
N SER A 87 1.32 -4.55 1.91
CA SER A 87 2.03 -3.38 1.41
C SER A 87 1.73 -2.15 2.26
N VAL A 88 2.74 -1.30 2.53
CA VAL A 88 2.58 -0.07 3.34
C VAL A 88 3.39 1.08 2.76
N ALA A 89 2.87 2.30 2.88
CA ALA A 89 3.62 3.52 2.59
C ALA A 89 3.19 4.66 3.51
N ILE A 90 4.09 5.60 3.77
CA ILE A 90 3.86 6.77 4.64
C ILE A 90 4.41 8.04 4.01
N SER A 91 3.67 9.14 4.14
CA SER A 91 4.10 10.48 3.79
C SER A 91 3.59 11.47 4.83
N GLY A 92 4.49 11.92 5.72
CA GLY A 92 4.15 12.78 6.86
C GLY A 92 3.11 12.11 7.78
N ASP A 93 1.94 12.73 7.88
CA ASP A 93 0.84 12.28 8.75
C ASP A 93 -0.16 11.33 8.06
N LYS A 94 0.19 10.78 6.91
CA LYS A 94 -0.68 9.89 6.13
C LYS A 94 -0.01 8.56 5.86
N VAL A 95 -0.76 7.50 6.08
CA VAL A 95 -0.35 6.12 5.80
C VAL A 95 -1.34 5.49 4.83
N ILE A 96 -0.84 4.70 3.89
CA ILE A 96 -1.66 3.80 3.09
C ILE A 96 -1.20 2.36 3.32
N ILE A 97 -2.18 1.46 3.40
CA ILE A 97 -1.97 0.03 3.67
C ILE A 97 -2.81 -0.76 2.68
N GLY A 98 -2.18 -1.71 1.98
CA GLY A 98 -2.86 -2.61 1.06
C GLY A 98 -3.39 -3.86 1.76
N ALA A 99 -4.51 -4.37 1.24
CA ALA A 99 -5.14 -5.64 1.57
C ALA A 99 -5.51 -6.32 0.23
N SER A 100 -4.54 -6.97 -0.39
CA SER A 100 -4.66 -7.40 -1.78
C SER A 100 -5.68 -8.50 -2.01
N ASN A 101 -5.98 -9.29 -0.97
CA ASN A 101 -6.93 -10.39 -1.07
C ASN A 101 -8.35 -10.01 -0.60
N ASP A 102 -8.58 -8.75 -0.24
CA ASP A 102 -9.88 -8.30 0.24
C ASP A 102 -11.01 -8.62 -0.74
N THR A 103 -12.11 -9.18 -0.22
CA THR A 103 -13.29 -9.55 -0.98
C THR A 103 -14.29 -8.39 -1.03
N ILE A 104 -14.49 -7.81 -2.20
CA ILE A 104 -15.40 -6.68 -2.39
C ILE A 104 -16.73 -7.15 -3.01
N GLY A 105 -17.76 -7.23 -2.19
CA GLY A 105 -19.07 -7.75 -2.61
C GLY A 105 -19.00 -9.24 -2.91
N ALA A 106 -19.19 -9.64 -4.18
CA ALA A 106 -19.04 -11.03 -4.61
C ALA A 106 -17.70 -11.33 -5.28
N ALA A 107 -16.85 -10.32 -5.50
CA ALA A 107 -15.55 -10.47 -6.18
C ALA A 107 -14.47 -10.79 -5.13
N THR A 108 -14.04 -12.06 -5.10
CA THR A 108 -12.95 -12.54 -4.25
C THR A 108 -11.62 -11.98 -4.73
N GLN A 109 -10.70 -11.72 -3.81
CA GLN A 109 -9.35 -11.23 -4.12
C GLN A 109 -9.32 -10.00 -5.06
N ARG A 110 -10.40 -9.21 -5.05
CA ARG A 110 -10.45 -7.95 -5.80
C ARG A 110 -9.45 -6.96 -5.24
N GLY A 111 -9.26 -7.01 -3.92
CA GLY A 111 -8.33 -6.19 -3.18
C GLY A 111 -8.82 -4.78 -2.88
N SER A 112 -8.21 -4.20 -1.86
CA SER A 112 -8.44 -2.84 -1.40
C SER A 112 -7.18 -2.20 -0.85
N ALA A 113 -7.24 -0.90 -0.54
CA ALA A 113 -6.24 -0.22 0.27
C ALA A 113 -6.92 0.77 1.21
N TYR A 114 -6.30 1.01 2.35
CA TYR A 114 -6.86 1.82 3.44
C TYR A 114 -5.94 3.00 3.73
N ILE A 115 -6.53 4.17 3.87
CA ILE A 115 -5.82 5.41 4.16
C ILE A 115 -6.11 5.80 5.61
N TYR A 116 -5.05 6.06 6.37
CA TYR A 116 -5.11 6.53 7.74
C TYR A 116 -4.45 7.90 7.84
N GLU A 117 -4.97 8.75 8.71
CA GLU A 117 -4.36 10.04 9.03
C GLU A 117 -4.13 10.17 10.54
N ARG A 118 -2.97 10.73 10.93
CA ARG A 118 -2.51 10.86 12.33
C ARG A 118 -3.58 11.44 13.25
N ASN A 119 -4.23 12.51 12.85
CA ASN A 119 -5.16 13.25 13.70
C ASN A 119 -6.64 12.94 13.39
N ASN A 120 -6.94 11.95 12.58
CA ASN A 120 -8.32 11.50 12.38
C ASN A 120 -8.81 10.75 13.63
N GLY A 121 -9.94 11.17 14.18
CA GLY A 121 -10.46 10.66 15.46
C GLY A 121 -9.88 11.34 16.70
N GLY A 122 -9.02 12.34 16.56
CA GLY A 122 -8.35 13.09 17.63
C GLY A 122 -6.83 13.10 17.48
N PRO A 123 -6.11 13.89 18.32
CA PRO A 123 -4.66 13.98 18.27
C PRO A 123 -3.99 12.60 18.36
N ASP A 124 -3.08 12.31 17.44
CA ASP A 124 -2.26 11.08 17.36
C ASP A 124 -3.06 9.75 17.38
N LYS A 125 -4.33 9.77 16.91
CA LYS A 125 -5.19 8.60 16.91
C LYS A 125 -4.99 7.68 15.70
N TRP A 126 -4.40 8.17 14.62
CA TRP A 126 -4.19 7.41 13.40
C TRP A 126 -5.48 6.70 12.95
N GLY A 127 -6.54 7.49 12.76
CA GLY A 127 -7.85 6.96 12.36
C GLY A 127 -7.92 6.66 10.87
N GLU A 128 -8.71 5.63 10.51
CA GLU A 128 -9.04 5.34 9.13
C GLU A 128 -9.85 6.48 8.51
N VAL A 129 -9.40 6.97 7.36
CA VAL A 129 -10.07 8.03 6.60
C VAL A 129 -10.91 7.43 5.49
N LYS A 130 -10.35 6.43 4.78
CA LYS A 130 -10.97 5.90 3.57
C LYS A 130 -10.45 4.52 3.21
N LYS A 131 -11.36 3.61 2.89
CA LYS A 131 -11.09 2.42 2.06
C LYS A 131 -11.22 2.83 0.59
N ILE A 132 -10.23 2.53 -0.22
CA ILE A 132 -10.21 2.76 -1.67
C ILE A 132 -10.12 1.43 -2.42
N VAL A 133 -10.80 1.39 -3.54
CA VAL A 133 -10.84 0.23 -4.46
C VAL A 133 -10.76 0.72 -5.89
N ALA A 134 -10.32 -0.10 -6.81
CA ALA A 134 -10.40 0.21 -8.24
C ALA A 134 -11.86 0.33 -8.70
N LEU A 135 -12.22 1.39 -9.44
CA LEU A 135 -13.58 1.59 -9.92
C LEU A 135 -14.02 0.49 -10.90
N ASP A 136 -13.09 -0.02 -11.68
CA ASP A 136 -13.27 -1.10 -12.66
C ASP A 136 -12.71 -2.44 -12.19
N GLY A 137 -12.38 -2.57 -10.89
CA GLY A 137 -11.78 -3.77 -10.33
C GLY A 137 -12.67 -4.99 -10.44
N ALA A 138 -12.05 -6.12 -10.75
CA ALA A 138 -12.67 -7.43 -10.91
C ALA A 138 -12.13 -8.44 -9.88
N GLU A 139 -12.69 -9.64 -9.90
CA GLU A 139 -12.19 -10.80 -9.14
C GLU A 139 -10.73 -11.08 -9.53
N ASP A 140 -9.91 -11.42 -8.54
CA ASP A 140 -8.49 -11.74 -8.65
C ASP A 140 -7.57 -10.60 -9.14
N ASP A 141 -8.02 -9.35 -9.20
CA ASP A 141 -7.18 -8.21 -9.63
C ASP A 141 -6.02 -7.91 -8.66
N LEU A 142 -6.14 -8.30 -7.39
CA LEU A 142 -5.20 -8.04 -6.29
C LEU A 142 -4.85 -6.56 -6.15
N PHE A 143 -5.84 -5.66 -6.20
CA PHE A 143 -5.63 -4.24 -5.92
C PHE A 143 -5.12 -4.06 -4.47
N GLY A 144 -4.05 -3.29 -4.29
CA GLY A 144 -3.38 -3.17 -2.99
C GLY A 144 -2.13 -4.04 -2.87
N SER A 145 -1.74 -4.80 -3.91
CA SER A 145 -0.50 -5.58 -3.92
C SER A 145 0.75 -4.72 -3.73
N SER A 146 0.73 -3.49 -4.19
CA SER A 146 1.75 -2.48 -3.94
C SER A 146 1.12 -1.11 -3.71
N VAL A 147 1.71 -0.29 -2.84
CA VAL A 147 1.20 1.06 -2.54
C VAL A 147 2.33 2.07 -2.42
N SER A 148 2.06 3.31 -2.81
CA SER A 148 2.96 4.43 -2.59
C SER A 148 2.16 5.71 -2.39
N ILE A 149 2.67 6.63 -1.57
CA ILE A 149 2.03 7.90 -1.25
C ILE A 149 3.04 9.05 -1.29
N SER A 150 2.65 10.14 -1.92
CA SER A 150 3.37 11.41 -1.88
C SER A 150 2.36 12.53 -1.62
N ASN A 151 2.40 13.10 -0.42
CA ASN A 151 1.48 14.14 0.05
C ASN A 151 -0.01 13.73 -0.08
N ASN A 152 -0.69 14.22 -1.11
CA ASN A 152 -2.12 14.05 -1.34
C ASN A 152 -2.44 13.16 -2.55
N ILE A 153 -1.44 12.44 -3.05
CA ILE A 153 -1.56 11.48 -4.16
C ILE A 153 -1.12 10.11 -3.68
N VAL A 154 -1.91 9.11 -4.02
CA VAL A 154 -1.65 7.71 -3.76
C VAL A 154 -1.62 6.95 -5.08
N VAL A 155 -0.70 6.00 -5.20
CA VAL A 155 -0.64 5.02 -6.29
C VAL A 155 -0.77 3.63 -5.72
N VAL A 156 -1.62 2.82 -6.33
CA VAL A 156 -1.91 1.44 -5.89
C VAL A 156 -1.80 0.51 -7.08
N GLY A 157 -1.03 -0.55 -6.94
CA GLY A 157 -0.91 -1.62 -7.94
C GLY A 157 -2.02 -2.66 -7.81
N ALA A 158 -2.39 -3.26 -8.95
CA ALA A 158 -3.32 -4.37 -9.10
C ALA A 158 -2.75 -5.31 -10.17
N ILE A 159 -1.97 -6.28 -9.73
CA ILE A 159 -1.01 -7.01 -10.59
C ILE A 159 -1.67 -7.93 -11.63
N TYR A 160 -2.93 -8.30 -11.43
CA TYR A 160 -3.69 -9.12 -12.39
C TYR A 160 -4.87 -8.37 -13.00
N SER A 161 -4.94 -7.03 -12.83
CA SER A 161 -6.00 -6.23 -13.46
C SER A 161 -5.95 -6.35 -14.98
N GLY A 162 -7.11 -6.55 -15.61
CA GLY A 162 -7.22 -6.65 -17.08
C GLY A 162 -8.09 -7.79 -17.56
N GLY A 163 -8.66 -8.60 -16.67
CA GLY A 163 -9.61 -9.66 -17.03
C GLY A 163 -9.35 -10.98 -16.33
N PRO A 164 -10.26 -11.93 -16.43
CA PRO A 164 -10.14 -13.23 -15.77
C PRO A 164 -8.94 -14.00 -16.33
N GLY A 165 -8.05 -14.41 -15.45
CA GLY A 165 -6.84 -15.14 -15.76
C GLY A 165 -5.58 -14.32 -15.50
N LEU A 166 -4.69 -14.25 -16.45
CA LEU A 166 -3.42 -13.57 -16.33
C LEU A 166 -3.53 -12.16 -16.93
N GLY A 167 -4.07 -11.20 -16.18
CA GLY A 167 -4.16 -9.80 -16.62
C GLY A 167 -2.79 -9.16 -16.81
N ASN A 168 -2.73 -8.10 -17.61
CA ASN A 168 -1.51 -7.32 -17.87
C ASN A 168 -1.01 -6.59 -16.63
N GLY A 169 -1.92 -6.39 -15.65
CA GLY A 169 -1.73 -5.53 -14.49
C GLY A 169 -2.05 -4.06 -14.75
N ALA A 170 -2.26 -3.33 -13.67
CA ALA A 170 -2.51 -1.89 -13.69
C ALA A 170 -1.99 -1.21 -12.43
N ALA A 171 -1.85 0.11 -12.49
CA ALA A 171 -1.73 0.94 -11.30
C ALA A 171 -2.78 2.06 -11.32
N TYR A 172 -3.28 2.40 -10.16
CA TYR A 172 -4.35 3.36 -10.01
C TYR A 172 -3.90 4.55 -9.19
N VAL A 173 -4.18 5.74 -9.68
CA VAL A 173 -3.83 7.00 -9.01
C VAL A 173 -5.07 7.59 -8.36
N PHE A 174 -4.95 7.92 -7.07
CA PHE A 174 -5.99 8.57 -6.29
C PHE A 174 -5.50 9.93 -5.78
N SER A 175 -6.42 10.88 -5.65
CA SER A 175 -6.13 12.19 -5.09
C SER A 175 -7.08 12.49 -3.93
N GLN A 176 -6.53 13.07 -2.84
CA GLN A 176 -7.26 13.35 -1.61
C GLN A 176 -8.56 14.11 -1.83
N ASN A 177 -8.59 15.09 -2.71
CA ASN A 177 -9.75 15.95 -2.93
C ASN A 177 -10.54 15.63 -4.20
N ALA A 178 -10.22 14.54 -4.90
CA ALA A 178 -11.02 14.10 -6.03
C ALA A 178 -12.37 13.55 -5.54
N GLY A 179 -13.46 14.09 -6.09
CA GLY A 179 -14.84 13.75 -5.68
C GLY A 179 -15.33 14.43 -4.41
N GLY A 180 -14.57 15.39 -3.87
CA GLY A 180 -14.91 16.14 -2.65
C GLY A 180 -13.75 16.23 -1.66
N GLY A 181 -13.89 17.06 -0.63
CA GLY A 181 -12.86 17.22 0.39
C GLY A 181 -12.58 15.90 1.13
N ASN A 182 -11.32 15.50 1.16
CA ASN A 182 -10.82 14.28 1.81
C ASN A 182 -11.49 12.98 1.34
N ASN A 183 -11.98 12.93 0.09
CA ASN A 183 -12.71 11.78 -0.44
C ASN A 183 -11.80 10.72 -1.07
N TRP A 184 -10.55 11.04 -1.41
CA TRP A 184 -9.59 10.12 -2.01
C TRP A 184 -10.15 9.39 -3.24
N GLY A 185 -10.62 10.18 -4.23
CA GLY A 185 -11.18 9.64 -5.46
C GLY A 185 -10.12 9.19 -6.46
N GLN A 186 -10.44 8.16 -7.23
CA GLN A 186 -9.62 7.70 -8.36
C GLN A 186 -9.58 8.77 -9.45
N ILE A 187 -8.39 9.13 -9.91
CA ILE A 187 -8.19 10.14 -10.97
C ILE A 187 -7.62 9.53 -12.25
N LYS A 188 -6.93 8.38 -12.17
CA LYS A 188 -6.34 7.73 -13.36
C LYS A 188 -6.15 6.23 -13.12
N LYS A 189 -6.28 5.45 -14.19
CA LYS A 189 -5.71 4.11 -14.34
C LYS A 189 -4.51 4.22 -15.28
N LEU A 190 -3.38 3.65 -14.89
CA LEU A 190 -2.15 3.56 -15.65
C LEU A 190 -1.95 2.09 -16.06
N VAL A 191 -1.62 1.88 -17.31
CA VAL A 191 -1.30 0.56 -17.89
C VAL A 191 -0.06 0.70 -18.75
N ALA A 192 0.67 -0.40 -18.95
CA ALA A 192 1.78 -0.41 -19.89
C ALA A 192 1.26 -0.19 -21.32
N PRO A 193 1.85 0.74 -22.09
CA PRO A 193 1.40 1.00 -23.47
C PRO A 193 1.57 -0.18 -24.41
N ASP A 194 2.51 -1.06 -24.10
CA ASP A 194 2.92 -2.28 -24.82
C ASP A 194 2.60 -3.53 -24.02
N GLY A 195 1.79 -3.43 -22.94
CA GLY A 195 1.54 -4.52 -22.01
C GLY A 195 0.86 -5.73 -22.64
N ALA A 196 1.34 -6.89 -22.24
CA ALA A 196 0.81 -8.20 -22.58
C ALA A 196 0.31 -8.95 -21.35
N ASP A 197 -0.40 -10.06 -21.55
CA ASP A 197 -0.89 -10.90 -20.46
C ASP A 197 0.28 -11.40 -19.62
N SER A 198 0.12 -11.33 -18.30
CA SER A 198 1.12 -11.77 -17.31
C SER A 198 2.33 -10.87 -17.11
N ASP A 199 2.39 -9.66 -17.65
CA ASP A 199 3.51 -8.73 -17.46
C ASP A 199 3.67 -8.29 -16.01
N LEU A 200 2.64 -8.45 -15.18
CA LEU A 200 2.57 -8.06 -13.76
C LEU A 200 2.82 -6.56 -13.56
N PHE A 201 2.34 -5.71 -14.48
CA PHE A 201 2.44 -4.27 -14.32
C PHE A 201 1.73 -3.82 -13.03
N GLY A 202 2.43 -3.04 -12.22
CA GLY A 202 1.94 -2.66 -10.89
C GLY A 202 2.46 -3.51 -9.74
N ILE A 203 3.34 -4.51 -10.00
CA ILE A 203 3.98 -5.30 -8.94
C ILE A 203 4.75 -4.43 -7.95
N SER A 204 5.30 -3.34 -8.40
CA SER A 204 5.91 -2.31 -7.59
C SER A 204 5.53 -0.93 -8.10
N VAL A 205 5.23 -0.02 -7.18
CA VAL A 205 4.90 1.37 -7.50
C VAL A 205 5.67 2.33 -6.61
N ALA A 206 6.09 3.45 -7.17
CA ALA A 206 6.69 4.54 -6.41
C ALA A 206 6.20 5.88 -6.97
N ILE A 207 5.88 6.83 -6.07
CA ILE A 207 5.52 8.20 -6.45
C ILE A 207 6.39 9.21 -5.72
N SER A 208 6.85 10.23 -6.43
CA SER A 208 7.53 11.39 -5.87
C SER A 208 7.07 12.64 -6.62
N GLY A 209 6.31 13.50 -5.95
CA GLY A 209 5.73 14.69 -6.58
C GLY A 209 4.81 14.32 -7.75
N ASP A 210 5.21 14.71 -8.95
CA ASP A 210 4.44 14.52 -10.19
C ASP A 210 4.94 13.33 -11.04
N SER A 211 5.89 12.54 -10.54
CA SER A 211 6.46 11.38 -11.23
C SER A 211 6.05 10.07 -10.55
N VAL A 212 5.60 9.10 -11.32
CA VAL A 212 5.29 7.74 -10.90
C VAL A 212 6.17 6.75 -11.66
N VAL A 213 6.75 5.80 -10.95
CA VAL A 213 7.47 4.66 -11.55
C VAL A 213 6.72 3.38 -11.21
N ILE A 214 6.54 2.51 -12.21
CA ILE A 214 5.79 1.27 -12.08
C ILE A 214 6.61 0.13 -12.68
N GLY A 215 6.79 -0.95 -11.91
CA GLY A 215 7.47 -2.15 -12.36
C GLY A 215 6.51 -3.16 -13.00
N ALA A 216 7.01 -3.91 -13.98
CA ALA A 216 6.38 -5.04 -14.64
C ALA A 216 7.45 -6.14 -14.81
N THR A 217 7.48 -7.12 -13.91
CA THR A 217 8.63 -8.04 -13.78
C THR A 217 8.69 -9.09 -14.89
N GLU A 218 7.58 -9.36 -15.54
CA GLU A 218 7.47 -10.36 -16.61
C GLU A 218 7.30 -9.75 -18.01
N ALA A 219 7.43 -8.41 -18.13
CA ALA A 219 7.25 -7.73 -19.43
C ALA A 219 8.30 -8.17 -20.46
N ASP A 220 7.84 -8.42 -21.69
CA ASP A 220 8.64 -8.86 -22.83
C ASP A 220 9.14 -7.65 -23.62
N VAL A 221 10.33 -7.12 -23.31
CA VAL A 221 10.90 -5.95 -24.01
C VAL A 221 11.72 -6.38 -25.24
N SER A 222 12.66 -7.31 -25.05
CA SER A 222 13.52 -7.86 -26.09
C SER A 222 13.76 -9.36 -25.92
N ALA A 223 13.35 -9.91 -24.80
CA ALA A 223 13.38 -11.33 -24.47
C ALA A 223 12.22 -11.65 -23.52
N ASP A 224 11.77 -12.88 -23.54
CA ASP A 224 10.70 -13.44 -22.73
C ASP A 224 10.99 -13.23 -21.23
N GLY A 225 10.06 -12.62 -20.49
CA GLY A 225 10.16 -12.36 -19.04
C GLY A 225 11.35 -11.47 -18.62
N GLN A 226 11.80 -10.58 -19.47
CA GLN A 226 12.95 -9.71 -19.17
C GLN A 226 12.64 -8.67 -18.08
N GLY A 227 11.38 -8.25 -17.98
CA GLY A 227 10.90 -7.19 -17.11
C GLY A 227 11.17 -5.78 -17.61
N ALA A 228 10.34 -4.86 -17.13
CA ALA A 228 10.41 -3.43 -17.46
C ALA A 228 10.04 -2.55 -16.27
N ALA A 229 10.41 -1.28 -16.35
CA ALA A 229 9.89 -0.23 -15.49
C ALA A 229 9.43 0.95 -16.35
N TYR A 230 8.26 1.48 -16.04
CA TYR A 230 7.60 2.56 -16.76
C TYR A 230 7.56 3.82 -15.91
N VAL A 231 7.85 4.96 -16.52
CA VAL A 231 7.76 6.27 -15.87
C VAL A 231 6.59 7.03 -16.44
N PHE A 232 5.73 7.54 -15.56
CA PHE A 232 4.61 8.40 -15.92
C PHE A 232 4.77 9.75 -15.25
N GLU A 233 4.54 10.82 -16.00
CA GLU A 233 4.61 12.18 -15.51
C GLU A 233 3.23 12.84 -15.53
N ARG A 234 2.90 13.56 -14.46
CA ARG A 234 1.71 14.38 -14.44
C ARG A 234 1.95 15.64 -15.25
N SER A 235 1.32 15.75 -16.44
CA SER A 235 1.47 16.90 -17.29
C SER A 235 0.71 18.14 -16.76
N LEU A 236 1.18 19.35 -17.15
CA LEU A 236 0.60 20.63 -16.74
C LEU A 236 -0.84 20.90 -17.24
N GLY A 237 -1.50 19.91 -17.82
CA GLY A 237 -2.85 20.02 -18.37
C GLY A 237 -3.99 19.72 -17.41
N GLY A 238 -3.71 19.48 -16.11
CA GLY A 238 -4.72 19.19 -15.09
C GLY A 238 -4.39 18.01 -14.18
N PRO A 239 -5.13 17.82 -13.07
CA PRO A 239 -4.80 16.86 -12.02
C PRO A 239 -4.93 15.40 -12.43
N SER A 240 -5.51 15.10 -13.59
CA SER A 240 -5.77 13.73 -14.06
C SER A 240 -4.96 13.35 -15.32
N ASN A 241 -4.01 14.19 -15.73
CA ASN A 241 -3.31 14.00 -16.99
C ASN A 241 -1.92 13.38 -16.74
N TRP A 242 -1.91 12.08 -16.55
CA TRP A 242 -0.72 11.25 -16.42
C TRP A 242 -0.45 10.55 -17.76
N GLY A 243 0.77 10.62 -18.26
CA GLY A 243 1.19 9.99 -19.51
C GLY A 243 2.70 10.00 -19.68
#